data_052c87d7fda122d72f88a0c537c1125e
#
_entry.id   052c87d7fda122d72f88a0c537c1125e
#
_cell.length_a   1.000
_cell.length_b   1.000
_cell.length_c   1.000
_cell.angle_alpha   90.00
_cell.angle_beta   90.00
_cell.angle_gamma   90.00
#
_symmetry.space_group_name_H-M   'P 1'
#
loop_
_entity.id
_entity.type
_entity.pdbx_description
1 polymer ?
#
loop_
_entity_poly.entity_id
_entity_poly.type
_entity_poly.pdbx_seq_one_letter_code
_entity_poly.pdbx_strand_id
1 'polypeptide(L)'
;MLQNVRIAGTGSYLPPRIVTNDELSSSLDTTDEWIVSHTGIRQRHVAGPEESASTMGAIAARNALEDAGIAPEELSLVVVTTCTGDYANFPSTACLVQNAIGAANAGCMDLNAACAGFTCGLSMARAYCRLHGRPVLVVSSEAMSRVVDWQDRSTCILFGDGAGAAVLTPSDEPGMIHDCLGADGSGARSIYRECGARLPADPHKAPGALVMQGRAVFPFAVRAMEGLIRKMLAETGTRLEDVAHVIPHQANLRILEAVAKRMDVPVERFFINIGSVANTSSASVPIALDQLSRSGAMKDGDLVLTVAFGAGLSFGGNMFRWRKRAGEKT
;
A
#
# COMPACT_ATOMS: atom_id res chain seq x y z
N MET A 1 6.72 -30.62 -5.43
CA MET A 1 6.97 -29.37 -6.21
C MET A 1 6.39 -28.22 -5.42
N LEU A 2 7.05 -27.04 -5.47
CA LEU A 2 6.49 -25.84 -4.83
C LEU A 2 5.23 -25.40 -5.59
N GLN A 3 4.14 -25.16 -4.87
CA GLN A 3 2.84 -24.80 -5.45
C GLN A 3 2.88 -23.39 -6.04
N ASN A 4 2.06 -23.13 -7.07
CA ASN A 4 1.77 -21.77 -7.50
C ASN A 4 0.92 -21.07 -6.43
N VAL A 5 0.94 -19.75 -6.46
CA VAL A 5 0.18 -18.89 -5.53
C VAL A 5 -0.54 -17.83 -6.35
N ARG A 6 -1.80 -17.56 -6.00
CA ARG A 6 -2.57 -16.46 -6.59
C ARG A 6 -3.12 -15.52 -5.53
N ILE A 7 -3.47 -14.33 -5.91
CA ILE A 7 -4.37 -13.46 -5.14
C ILE A 7 -5.79 -14.00 -5.37
N ALA A 8 -6.45 -14.39 -4.31
CA ALA A 8 -7.78 -15.01 -4.36
C ALA A 8 -8.91 -14.02 -4.09
N GLY A 9 -8.62 -12.93 -3.37
CA GLY A 9 -9.57 -11.87 -3.08
C GLY A 9 -8.88 -10.63 -2.54
N THR A 10 -9.55 -9.51 -2.64
CA THR A 10 -9.11 -8.19 -2.19
C THR A 10 -10.19 -7.51 -1.35
N GLY A 11 -9.78 -6.56 -0.52
CA GLY A 11 -10.70 -5.77 0.27
C GLY A 11 -10.07 -4.46 0.68
N SER A 12 -10.87 -3.42 0.84
CA SER A 12 -10.41 -2.13 1.31
C SER A 12 -11.40 -1.49 2.28
N TYR A 13 -10.91 -0.49 2.99
CA TYR A 13 -11.69 0.37 3.85
C TYR A 13 -11.12 1.79 3.82
N LEU A 14 -12.00 2.76 3.69
CA LEU A 14 -11.69 4.17 3.81
C LEU A 14 -12.59 4.76 4.91
N PRO A 15 -12.03 5.49 5.90
CA PRO A 15 -12.82 6.19 6.90
C PRO A 15 -13.90 7.08 6.27
N PRO A 16 -15.08 7.21 6.87
CA PRO A 16 -16.18 7.99 6.29
C PRO A 16 -15.93 9.49 6.31
N ARG A 17 -15.10 10.00 7.23
CA ARG A 17 -14.76 11.42 7.29
C ARG A 17 -13.84 11.80 6.13
N ILE A 18 -14.28 12.75 5.32
CA ILE A 18 -13.51 13.37 4.25
C ILE A 18 -13.09 14.76 4.70
N VAL A 19 -11.81 15.07 4.53
CA VAL A 19 -11.21 16.40 4.70
C VAL A 19 -10.83 16.92 3.31
N THR A 20 -11.44 18.02 2.90
CA THR A 20 -11.16 18.67 1.61
C THR A 20 -9.94 19.59 1.68
N ASN A 21 -9.43 20.01 0.54
CA ASN A 21 -8.37 21.02 0.50
C ASN A 21 -8.85 22.39 1.03
N ASP A 22 -10.12 22.74 0.83
CA ASP A 22 -10.71 23.97 1.36
C ASP A 22 -10.73 23.97 2.90
N GLU A 23 -11.04 22.80 3.51
CA GLU A 23 -10.98 22.68 4.98
C GLU A 23 -9.53 22.91 5.48
N LEU A 24 -8.53 22.37 4.80
CA LEU A 24 -7.12 22.61 5.15
C LEU A 24 -6.71 24.07 4.95
N SER A 25 -7.17 24.71 3.88
CA SER A 25 -6.86 26.10 3.54
C SER A 25 -7.41 27.08 4.58
N SER A 26 -8.40 26.67 5.39
CA SER A 26 -8.89 27.51 6.47
C SER A 26 -7.90 27.73 7.62
N SER A 27 -6.90 26.83 7.75
CA SER A 27 -5.90 26.86 8.84
C SER A 27 -4.45 26.89 8.35
N LEU A 28 -4.21 26.71 7.06
CA LEU A 28 -2.89 26.67 6.45
C LEU A 28 -2.78 27.71 5.32
N ASP A 29 -1.59 28.25 5.14
CA ASP A 29 -1.27 29.16 4.01
C ASP A 29 -1.15 28.35 2.70
N THR A 30 -2.31 27.94 2.14
CA THR A 30 -2.43 27.17 0.89
C THR A 30 -3.81 27.39 0.26
N THR A 31 -4.03 26.83 -0.94
CA THR A 31 -5.34 26.80 -1.63
C THR A 31 -5.58 25.44 -2.26
N ASP A 32 -6.84 25.12 -2.62
CA ASP A 32 -7.16 23.89 -3.35
C ASP A 32 -6.36 23.79 -4.66
N GLU A 33 -6.31 24.87 -5.44
CA GLU A 33 -5.59 24.90 -6.72
C GLU A 33 -4.10 24.62 -6.53
N TRP A 34 -3.50 25.17 -5.46
CA TRP A 34 -2.10 24.92 -5.15
C TRP A 34 -1.85 23.47 -4.80
N ILE A 35 -2.66 22.89 -3.91
CA ILE A 35 -2.54 21.46 -3.51
C ILE A 35 -2.74 20.55 -4.71
N VAL A 36 -3.80 20.75 -5.47
CA VAL A 36 -4.12 19.92 -6.65
C VAL A 36 -3.00 20.01 -7.69
N SER A 37 -2.54 21.21 -8.03
CA SER A 37 -1.49 21.39 -9.04
C SER A 37 -0.13 20.82 -8.62
N HIS A 38 0.14 20.67 -7.31
CA HIS A 38 1.41 20.15 -6.80
C HIS A 38 1.38 18.68 -6.42
N THR A 39 0.19 18.12 -6.18
CA THR A 39 0.05 16.75 -5.64
C THR A 39 -0.94 15.88 -6.40
N GLY A 40 -1.90 16.46 -7.07
CA GLY A 40 -3.08 15.77 -7.63
C GLY A 40 -4.17 15.48 -6.60
N ILE A 41 -3.97 15.79 -5.32
CA ILE A 41 -4.87 15.46 -4.21
C ILE A 41 -5.97 16.51 -4.09
N ARG A 42 -7.23 16.08 -4.05
CA ARG A 42 -8.41 16.94 -3.84
C ARG A 42 -8.99 16.79 -2.44
N GLN A 43 -8.86 15.60 -1.87
CA GLN A 43 -9.39 15.26 -0.56
C GLN A 43 -8.61 14.10 0.06
N ARG A 44 -8.83 13.86 1.35
CA ARG A 44 -8.32 12.70 2.08
C ARG A 44 -9.37 12.17 3.05
N HIS A 45 -9.31 10.87 3.30
CA HIS A 45 -10.06 10.25 4.38
C HIS A 45 -9.25 10.34 5.67
N VAL A 46 -9.92 10.58 6.78
CA VAL A 46 -9.30 10.76 8.10
C VAL A 46 -10.04 9.88 9.12
N ALA A 47 -9.28 9.05 9.81
CA ALA A 47 -9.80 8.13 10.82
C ALA A 47 -10.44 8.88 12.01
N GLY A 48 -11.63 8.46 12.38
CA GLY A 48 -12.32 8.94 13.56
C GLY A 48 -11.68 8.43 14.87
N PRO A 49 -12.20 8.86 16.03
CA PRO A 49 -11.64 8.48 17.33
C PRO A 49 -11.57 6.96 17.58
N GLU A 50 -12.57 6.22 17.09
CA GLU A 50 -12.68 4.76 17.27
C GLU A 50 -12.00 3.95 16.16
N GLU A 51 -11.46 4.62 15.14
CA GLU A 51 -10.78 3.98 14.04
C GLU A 51 -9.27 3.99 14.25
N SER A 52 -8.64 2.85 14.17
CA SER A 52 -7.20 2.64 14.30
C SER A 52 -6.67 1.78 13.16
N ALA A 53 -5.36 1.59 13.08
CA ALA A 53 -4.76 0.71 12.09
C ALA A 53 -5.35 -0.72 12.19
N SER A 54 -5.55 -1.24 13.41
CA SER A 54 -6.12 -2.58 13.57
C SER A 54 -7.59 -2.65 13.22
N THR A 55 -8.42 -1.66 13.62
CA THR A 55 -9.87 -1.69 13.34
C THR A 55 -10.16 -1.52 11.85
N MET A 56 -9.51 -0.57 11.17
CA MET A 56 -9.61 -0.39 9.72
C MET A 56 -9.08 -1.61 8.98
N GLY A 57 -7.92 -2.14 9.41
CA GLY A 57 -7.32 -3.34 8.85
C GLY A 57 -8.22 -4.57 8.96
N ALA A 58 -8.93 -4.73 10.08
CA ALA A 58 -9.86 -5.83 10.28
C ALA A 58 -11.07 -5.75 9.33
N ILE A 59 -11.56 -4.54 9.00
CA ILE A 59 -12.64 -4.37 8.03
C ILE A 59 -12.15 -4.75 6.63
N ALA A 60 -11.00 -4.22 6.20
CA ALA A 60 -10.41 -4.57 4.91
C ALA A 60 -10.12 -6.08 4.79
N ALA A 61 -9.65 -6.70 5.88
CA ALA A 61 -9.39 -8.13 5.97
C ALA A 61 -10.66 -8.96 5.76
N ARG A 62 -11.77 -8.61 6.43
CA ARG A 62 -13.07 -9.31 6.26
C ARG A 62 -13.57 -9.18 4.82
N ASN A 63 -13.48 -8.00 4.24
CA ASN A 63 -13.87 -7.77 2.84
C ASN A 63 -13.02 -8.65 1.89
N ALA A 64 -11.72 -8.77 2.13
CA ALA A 64 -10.83 -9.60 1.30
C ALA A 64 -11.11 -11.11 1.48
N LEU A 65 -11.43 -11.56 2.69
CA LEU A 65 -11.80 -12.96 2.98
C LEU A 65 -13.14 -13.31 2.34
N GLU A 66 -14.12 -12.42 2.42
CA GLU A 66 -15.43 -12.59 1.77
C GLU A 66 -15.26 -12.68 0.25
N ASP A 67 -14.50 -11.78 -0.35
CA ASP A 67 -14.17 -11.79 -1.78
C ASP A 67 -13.45 -13.06 -2.20
N ALA A 68 -12.50 -13.54 -1.38
CA ALA A 68 -11.79 -14.79 -1.61
C ALA A 68 -12.67 -16.05 -1.40
N GLY A 69 -13.73 -15.95 -0.57
CA GLY A 69 -14.54 -17.07 -0.07
C GLY A 69 -13.74 -18.02 0.82
N ILE A 70 -12.84 -17.44 1.62
CA ILE A 70 -11.97 -18.16 2.56
C ILE A 70 -12.43 -17.83 3.97
N ALA A 71 -12.66 -18.88 4.80
CA ALA A 71 -12.96 -18.71 6.21
C ALA A 71 -11.71 -18.26 6.98
N PRO A 72 -11.84 -17.38 7.99
CA PRO A 72 -10.68 -16.90 8.76
C PRO A 72 -9.84 -18.03 9.37
N GLU A 73 -10.48 -19.13 9.77
CA GLU A 73 -9.82 -20.29 10.40
C GLU A 73 -8.94 -21.10 9.42
N GLU A 74 -9.11 -20.89 8.12
CA GLU A 74 -8.29 -21.53 7.09
C GLU A 74 -6.93 -20.85 6.94
N LEU A 75 -6.82 -19.58 7.39
CA LEU A 75 -5.57 -18.84 7.33
C LEU A 75 -4.47 -19.51 8.13
N SER A 76 -3.27 -19.53 7.56
CA SER A 76 -2.06 -19.99 8.24
C SER A 76 -1.19 -18.83 8.76
N LEU A 77 -1.34 -17.64 8.16
CA LEU A 77 -0.57 -16.44 8.52
C LEU A 77 -1.38 -15.19 8.22
N VAL A 78 -1.32 -14.23 9.14
CA VAL A 78 -1.75 -12.83 8.95
C VAL A 78 -0.51 -11.94 9.01
N VAL A 79 -0.21 -11.23 7.93
CA VAL A 79 0.84 -10.22 7.86
C VAL A 79 0.18 -8.85 7.80
N VAL A 80 0.50 -7.97 8.75
CA VAL A 80 0.06 -6.57 8.68
C VAL A 80 1.26 -5.68 8.35
N THR A 81 1.09 -4.80 7.39
CA THR A 81 2.09 -3.79 7.05
C THR A 81 1.57 -2.43 7.48
N THR A 82 2.29 -1.77 8.37
CA THR A 82 1.90 -0.47 8.92
C THR A 82 3.10 0.29 9.49
N CYS A 83 3.04 1.63 9.40
CA CYS A 83 3.92 2.57 10.08
C CYS A 83 3.20 3.24 11.26
N THR A 84 1.90 2.99 11.42
CA THR A 84 0.99 3.69 12.32
C THR A 84 0.20 2.72 13.19
N GLY A 85 0.86 1.61 13.58
CA GLY A 85 0.25 0.58 14.42
C GLY A 85 -0.32 1.15 15.72
N ASP A 86 -1.30 0.46 16.28
CA ASP A 86 -2.03 0.86 17.50
C ASP A 86 -1.11 1.03 18.71
N TYR A 87 -0.04 0.23 18.76
CA TYR A 87 0.99 0.28 19.79
C TYR A 87 2.37 0.50 19.16
N ALA A 88 3.29 1.09 19.92
CA ALA A 88 4.61 1.45 19.38
C ALA A 88 5.43 0.26 18.89
N ASN A 89 5.34 -0.91 19.56
CA ASN A 89 6.08 -2.11 19.20
C ASN A 89 5.28 -3.39 19.44
N PHE A 90 4.61 -3.50 20.60
CA PHE A 90 3.86 -4.70 20.99
C PHE A 90 2.63 -4.32 21.83
N PRO A 91 1.51 -5.08 21.68
CA PRO A 91 1.34 -6.19 20.72
C PRO A 91 1.44 -5.70 19.27
N SER A 92 1.75 -6.63 18.33
CA SER A 92 1.71 -6.32 16.91
C SER A 92 0.28 -6.01 16.46
N THR A 93 0.12 -5.12 15.49
CA THR A 93 -1.17 -4.82 14.88
C THR A 93 -1.79 -6.07 14.26
N ALA A 94 -0.96 -6.98 13.74
CA ALA A 94 -1.38 -8.26 13.20
C ALA A 94 -2.09 -9.14 14.24
N CYS A 95 -1.67 -9.14 15.52
CA CYS A 95 -2.38 -9.87 16.58
C CYS A 95 -3.77 -9.30 16.84
N LEU A 96 -3.93 -7.98 16.78
CA LEU A 96 -5.22 -7.32 16.95
C LEU A 96 -6.17 -7.64 15.78
N VAL A 97 -5.66 -7.55 14.54
CA VAL A 97 -6.42 -7.90 13.33
C VAL A 97 -6.80 -9.39 13.36
N GLN A 98 -5.85 -10.28 13.66
CA GLN A 98 -6.06 -11.73 13.74
C GLN A 98 -7.22 -12.09 14.68
N ASN A 99 -7.19 -11.51 15.89
CA ASN A 99 -8.26 -11.71 16.88
C ASN A 99 -9.60 -11.12 16.39
N ALA A 100 -9.58 -9.91 15.83
CA ALA A 100 -10.79 -9.22 15.37
C ALA A 100 -11.51 -9.94 14.23
N ILE A 101 -10.77 -10.66 13.36
CA ILE A 101 -11.36 -11.43 12.25
C ILE A 101 -11.64 -12.89 12.61
N GLY A 102 -11.22 -13.37 13.79
CA GLY A 102 -11.42 -14.76 14.21
C GLY A 102 -10.45 -15.78 13.60
N ALA A 103 -9.29 -15.35 13.09
CA ALA A 103 -8.30 -16.24 12.46
C ALA A 103 -7.46 -17.03 13.49
N ALA A 104 -8.13 -17.80 14.36
CA ALA A 104 -7.54 -18.45 15.53
C ALA A 104 -6.36 -19.40 15.22
N ASN A 105 -6.30 -19.94 14.00
CA ASN A 105 -5.26 -20.89 13.58
C ASN A 105 -4.05 -20.21 12.91
N ALA A 106 -4.09 -18.90 12.68
CA ALA A 106 -3.05 -18.18 11.96
C ALA A 106 -1.96 -17.68 12.90
N GLY A 107 -0.68 -17.85 12.51
CA GLY A 107 0.40 -17.01 13.00
C GLY A 107 0.21 -15.56 12.57
N CYS A 108 0.79 -14.60 13.29
CA CYS A 108 0.66 -13.19 12.92
C CYS A 108 1.94 -12.41 13.18
N MET A 109 2.23 -11.44 12.31
CA MET A 109 3.38 -10.56 12.43
C MET A 109 3.16 -9.23 11.71
N ASP A 110 3.75 -8.17 12.27
CA ASP A 110 3.88 -6.90 11.55
C ASP A 110 5.14 -6.91 10.69
N LEU A 111 5.05 -6.31 9.50
CA LEU A 111 6.15 -6.06 8.60
C LEU A 111 6.23 -4.56 8.31
N ASN A 112 7.38 -3.96 8.52
CA ASN A 112 7.61 -2.55 8.23
C ASN A 112 8.57 -2.37 7.06
N ALA A 113 8.04 -1.87 5.96
CA ALA A 113 8.80 -1.36 4.80
C ALA A 113 8.18 -0.02 4.34
N ALA A 114 7.61 0.72 5.26
CA ALA A 114 6.91 1.98 5.01
C ALA A 114 5.91 1.85 3.85
N CYS A 115 5.88 2.84 2.93
CA CYS A 115 4.93 2.81 1.81
C CYS A 115 5.11 1.62 0.84
N ALA A 116 6.27 0.94 0.86
CA ALA A 116 6.50 -0.31 0.12
C ALA A 116 5.98 -1.56 0.88
N GLY A 117 5.37 -1.37 2.06
CA GLY A 117 4.96 -2.45 2.95
C GLY A 117 4.11 -3.52 2.26
N PHE A 118 3.07 -3.12 1.51
CA PHE A 118 2.20 -4.09 0.84
C PHE A 118 2.94 -4.96 -0.18
N THR A 119 3.75 -4.37 -1.05
CA THR A 119 4.50 -5.13 -2.07
C THR A 119 5.53 -6.06 -1.43
N CYS A 120 6.17 -5.64 -0.35
CA CYS A 120 7.05 -6.49 0.45
C CYS A 120 6.26 -7.61 1.16
N GLY A 121 5.11 -7.27 1.74
CA GLY A 121 4.21 -8.23 2.39
C GLY A 121 3.69 -9.31 1.44
N LEU A 122 3.31 -8.92 0.21
CA LEU A 122 2.91 -9.87 -0.83
C LEU A 122 4.03 -10.86 -1.16
N SER A 123 5.27 -10.38 -1.30
CA SER A 123 6.43 -11.24 -1.60
C SER A 123 6.69 -12.25 -0.48
N MET A 124 6.63 -11.81 0.78
CA MET A 124 6.79 -12.68 1.95
C MET A 124 5.64 -13.67 2.08
N ALA A 125 4.40 -13.20 1.90
CA ALA A 125 3.19 -14.02 1.93
C ALA A 125 3.19 -15.09 0.83
N ARG A 126 3.62 -14.73 -0.39
CA ARG A 126 3.80 -15.68 -1.49
C ARG A 126 4.77 -16.80 -1.10
N ALA A 127 5.94 -16.44 -0.55
CA ALA A 127 6.93 -17.43 -0.14
C ALA A 127 6.37 -18.37 0.93
N TYR A 128 5.68 -17.83 1.94
CA TYR A 128 5.08 -18.60 3.02
C TYR A 128 3.94 -19.50 2.53
N CYS A 129 3.00 -18.96 1.74
CA CYS A 129 1.89 -19.69 1.13
C CYS A 129 2.41 -20.85 0.27
N ARG A 130 3.43 -20.59 -0.56
CA ARG A 130 4.06 -21.59 -1.42
C ARG A 130 4.74 -22.73 -0.66
N LEU A 131 5.31 -22.43 0.51
CA LEU A 131 6.00 -23.41 1.35
C LEU A 131 5.00 -24.29 2.12
N HIS A 132 3.95 -23.67 2.67
CA HIS A 132 3.02 -24.33 3.59
C HIS A 132 1.74 -24.82 2.93
N GLY A 133 1.45 -24.42 1.69
CA GLY A 133 0.26 -24.87 0.94
C GLY A 133 -1.07 -24.42 1.58
N ARG A 134 -1.09 -23.29 2.30
CA ARG A 134 -2.27 -22.77 3.01
C ARG A 134 -2.45 -21.28 2.76
N PRO A 135 -3.71 -20.78 2.88
CA PRO A 135 -4.00 -19.35 2.67
C PRO A 135 -3.23 -18.43 3.62
N VAL A 136 -2.86 -17.26 3.10
CA VAL A 136 -2.18 -16.19 3.84
C VAL A 136 -2.90 -14.87 3.56
N LEU A 137 -3.12 -14.08 4.60
CA LEU A 137 -3.70 -12.74 4.50
C LEU A 137 -2.60 -11.69 4.65
N VAL A 138 -2.56 -10.73 3.74
CA VAL A 138 -1.76 -9.50 3.83
C VAL A 138 -2.69 -8.32 3.99
N VAL A 139 -2.48 -7.55 5.03
CA VAL A 139 -3.23 -6.31 5.31
C VAL A 139 -2.26 -5.15 5.37
N SER A 140 -2.59 -4.05 4.73
CA SER A 140 -1.91 -2.77 4.92
C SER A 140 -2.90 -1.78 5.49
N SER A 141 -2.58 -1.17 6.61
CA SER A 141 -3.52 -0.26 7.29
C SER A 141 -2.77 0.90 7.94
N GLU A 142 -3.22 2.11 7.63
CA GLU A 142 -2.52 3.32 8.05
C GLU A 142 -3.47 4.40 8.55
N ALA A 143 -3.13 4.98 9.70
CA ALA A 143 -3.73 6.18 10.26
C ALA A 143 -2.70 7.32 10.20
N MET A 144 -2.36 7.75 8.97
CA MET A 144 -1.31 8.77 8.74
C MET A 144 -1.68 10.12 9.33
N SER A 145 -2.97 10.43 9.42
CA SER A 145 -3.48 11.66 10.03
C SER A 145 -3.03 11.85 11.49
N ARG A 146 -2.66 10.75 12.19
CA ARG A 146 -2.20 10.76 13.59
C ARG A 146 -0.71 10.99 13.75
N VAL A 147 0.03 10.96 12.66
CA VAL A 147 1.50 11.08 12.69
C VAL A 147 2.03 12.25 11.86
N VAL A 148 1.17 12.95 11.11
CA VAL A 148 1.53 14.21 10.47
C VAL A 148 1.40 15.37 11.45
N ASP A 149 2.24 16.39 11.27
CA ASP A 149 2.05 17.69 11.91
C ASP A 149 1.07 18.51 11.05
N TRP A 150 -0.14 18.74 11.57
CA TRP A 150 -1.18 19.47 10.85
C TRP A 150 -0.84 20.96 10.63
N GLN A 151 0.23 21.48 11.23
CA GLN A 151 0.76 22.83 10.97
C GLN A 151 1.88 22.82 9.91
N ASP A 152 2.43 21.64 9.58
CA ASP A 152 3.44 21.50 8.53
C ASP A 152 2.77 21.25 7.17
N ARG A 153 2.52 22.34 6.43
CA ARG A 153 1.95 22.30 5.07
C ARG A 153 2.68 21.33 4.11
N SER A 154 3.99 21.10 4.34
CA SER A 154 4.79 20.26 3.45
C SER A 154 4.44 18.77 3.53
N THR A 155 3.77 18.36 4.60
CA THR A 155 3.42 16.96 4.87
C THR A 155 1.92 16.72 5.03
N CYS A 156 1.20 17.55 5.80
CA CYS A 156 -0.21 17.27 6.14
C CYS A 156 -1.16 17.28 4.92
N ILE A 157 -0.83 18.02 3.87
CA ILE A 157 -1.62 18.06 2.63
C ILE A 157 -1.55 16.76 1.81
N LEU A 158 -0.56 15.89 2.10
CA LEU A 158 -0.26 14.72 1.27
C LEU A 158 -1.01 13.47 1.73
N PHE A 159 -1.15 13.29 3.05
CA PHE A 159 -1.52 12.01 3.61
C PHE A 159 -3.00 11.88 3.93
N GLY A 160 -3.48 10.65 3.88
CA GLY A 160 -4.79 10.22 4.30
C GLY A 160 -4.72 8.84 4.96
N ASP A 161 -5.84 8.39 5.51
CA ASP A 161 -5.99 7.14 6.23
C ASP A 161 -6.77 6.11 5.42
N GLY A 162 -6.51 4.84 5.68
CA GLY A 162 -7.24 3.75 5.06
C GLY A 162 -6.53 2.41 5.22
N ALA A 163 -7.22 1.37 4.81
CA ALA A 163 -6.72 0.00 4.83
C ALA A 163 -7.03 -0.72 3.52
N GLY A 164 -6.16 -1.63 3.13
CA GLY A 164 -6.40 -2.56 2.05
C GLY A 164 -5.80 -3.92 2.36
N ALA A 165 -6.36 -4.97 1.79
CA ALA A 165 -5.96 -6.35 2.07
C ALA A 165 -6.02 -7.22 0.82
N ALA A 166 -5.24 -8.31 0.83
CA ALA A 166 -5.29 -9.36 -0.16
C ALA A 166 -5.12 -10.74 0.50
N VAL A 167 -5.90 -11.71 0.04
CA VAL A 167 -5.77 -13.12 0.41
C VAL A 167 -5.00 -13.84 -0.67
N LEU A 168 -3.92 -14.51 -0.29
CA LEU A 168 -3.15 -15.37 -1.17
C LEU A 168 -3.50 -16.84 -0.89
N THR A 169 -3.72 -17.60 -1.94
CA THR A 169 -4.00 -19.06 -1.83
C THR A 169 -3.07 -19.85 -2.73
N PRO A 170 -2.82 -21.14 -2.40
CA PRO A 170 -2.26 -22.07 -3.36
C PRO A 170 -3.11 -22.11 -4.64
N SER A 171 -2.49 -22.41 -5.77
CA SER A 171 -3.14 -22.46 -7.07
C SER A 171 -2.49 -23.51 -7.95
N ASP A 172 -3.29 -24.17 -8.79
CA ASP A 172 -2.78 -25.08 -9.82
C ASP A 172 -2.18 -24.31 -11.01
N GLU A 173 -2.67 -23.08 -11.23
CA GLU A 173 -2.22 -22.20 -12.30
C GLU A 173 -1.28 -21.09 -11.78
N PRO A 174 -0.37 -20.57 -12.63
CA PRO A 174 0.46 -19.42 -12.30
C PRO A 174 -0.39 -18.20 -11.99
N GLY A 175 -0.28 -17.66 -10.76
CA GLY A 175 -0.87 -16.39 -10.33
C GLY A 175 0.24 -15.37 -10.11
N MET A 176 0.92 -15.43 -8.95
CA MET A 176 2.08 -14.59 -8.65
C MET A 176 3.29 -15.03 -9.48
N ILE A 177 3.73 -14.20 -10.41
CA ILE A 177 4.77 -14.53 -11.39
C ILE A 177 6.14 -14.13 -10.86
N HIS A 178 6.30 -12.87 -10.47
CA HIS A 178 7.59 -12.29 -10.12
C HIS A 178 7.48 -11.28 -8.99
N ASP A 179 8.54 -11.20 -8.18
CA ASP A 179 8.69 -10.23 -7.10
C ASP A 179 10.07 -9.57 -7.20
N CYS A 180 10.13 -8.28 -6.93
CA CYS A 180 11.37 -7.54 -6.86
C CYS A 180 11.37 -6.64 -5.63
N LEU A 181 12.36 -6.81 -4.75
CA LEU A 181 12.54 -6.01 -3.55
C LEU A 181 13.92 -5.36 -3.57
N GLY A 182 14.03 -4.19 -2.95
CA GLY A 182 15.29 -3.50 -2.77
C GLY A 182 15.22 -2.39 -1.73
N ALA A 183 16.39 -1.89 -1.35
CA ALA A 183 16.51 -0.79 -0.41
C ALA A 183 17.79 0.02 -0.67
N ASP A 184 17.75 1.30 -0.29
CA ASP A 184 18.90 2.19 -0.18
C ASP A 184 18.91 2.86 1.20
N GLY A 185 19.59 2.21 2.15
CA GLY A 185 19.69 2.69 3.52
C GLY A 185 20.44 4.02 3.68
N SER A 186 21.17 4.48 2.66
CA SER A 186 21.85 5.79 2.70
C SER A 186 20.83 6.95 2.75
N GLY A 187 19.60 6.72 2.25
CA GLY A 187 18.51 7.66 2.26
C GLY A 187 17.62 7.65 3.51
N ALA A 188 17.97 6.92 4.57
CA ALA A 188 17.10 6.69 5.73
C ALA A 188 16.59 7.97 6.40
N ARG A 189 17.37 9.05 6.37
CA ARG A 189 16.98 10.35 6.94
C ARG A 189 16.13 11.23 6.02
N SER A 190 15.79 10.77 4.83
CA SER A 190 14.93 11.52 3.91
C SER A 190 13.45 11.44 4.25
N ILE A 191 13.03 10.34 4.88
CA ILE A 191 11.67 10.16 5.43
C ILE A 191 11.82 9.36 6.72
N TYR A 192 11.40 9.92 7.84
CA TYR A 192 11.49 9.23 9.12
C TYR A 192 10.46 9.77 10.12
N ARG A 193 10.24 9.01 11.19
CA ARG A 193 9.47 9.41 12.36
C ARG A 193 10.26 9.06 13.61
N GLU A 194 10.44 10.05 14.48
CA GLU A 194 11.12 9.85 15.75
C GLU A 194 10.15 9.26 16.79
N CYS A 195 10.16 7.96 16.95
CA CYS A 195 9.37 7.27 17.98
C CYS A 195 10.17 6.20 18.73
N GLY A 196 11.48 6.20 18.55
CA GLY A 196 12.37 5.21 19.17
C GLY A 196 12.98 5.68 20.48
N ALA A 197 13.49 4.74 21.28
CA ALA A 197 14.11 4.97 22.59
C ALA A 197 15.46 5.71 22.52
N ARG A 198 15.98 6.08 21.36
CA ARG A 198 17.41 6.40 21.21
C ARG A 198 17.79 7.68 20.49
N LEU A 199 16.96 8.26 19.67
CA LEU A 199 17.34 9.47 18.93
C LEU A 199 16.83 10.69 19.68
N PRO A 200 17.67 11.72 19.90
CA PRO A 200 17.18 12.98 20.39
C PRO A 200 16.17 13.54 19.38
N ALA A 201 15.02 13.94 19.90
CA ALA A 201 14.00 14.60 19.09
C ALA A 201 14.57 15.87 18.45
N ASP A 202 14.16 16.16 17.20
CA ASP A 202 14.40 17.45 16.59
C ASP A 202 13.58 18.51 17.33
N PRO A 203 14.21 19.50 18.00
CA PRO A 203 13.49 20.50 18.80
C PRO A 203 12.58 21.41 17.96
N HIS A 204 12.73 21.39 16.63
CA HIS A 204 11.93 22.18 15.70
C HIS A 204 10.74 21.42 15.10
N LYS A 205 10.53 20.17 15.50
CA LYS A 205 9.44 19.31 15.01
C LYS A 205 8.54 18.87 16.14
N ALA A 206 7.25 18.66 15.84
CA ALA A 206 6.33 18.08 16.78
C ALA A 206 6.82 16.68 17.19
N PRO A 207 6.86 16.34 18.49
CA PRO A 207 7.35 15.04 18.95
C PRO A 207 6.61 13.90 18.27
N GLY A 208 7.34 12.97 17.64
CA GLY A 208 6.77 11.81 16.94
C GLY A 208 6.08 12.14 15.62
N ALA A 209 6.18 13.35 15.08
CA ALA A 209 5.67 13.70 13.77
C ALA A 209 6.54 13.13 12.65
N LEU A 210 5.91 12.86 11.51
CA LEU A 210 6.58 12.47 10.27
C LEU A 210 7.42 13.64 9.73
N VAL A 211 8.68 13.35 9.42
CA VAL A 211 9.61 14.27 8.76
C VAL A 211 9.89 13.76 7.35
N MET A 212 9.74 14.64 6.34
CA MET A 212 10.00 14.29 4.96
C MET A 212 10.76 15.40 4.22
N GLN A 213 11.85 15.01 3.57
CA GLN A 213 12.65 15.88 2.70
C GLN A 213 12.22 15.68 1.24
N GLY A 214 11.11 16.31 0.84
CA GLY A 214 10.48 16.08 -0.47
C GLY A 214 11.43 16.26 -1.67
N ARG A 215 12.39 17.19 -1.59
CA ARG A 215 13.40 17.42 -2.65
C ARG A 215 14.35 16.23 -2.84
N ALA A 216 14.66 15.48 -1.79
CA ALA A 216 15.49 14.27 -1.86
C ALA A 216 14.66 13.05 -2.28
N VAL A 217 13.42 12.97 -1.80
CA VAL A 217 12.51 11.85 -2.04
C VAL A 217 12.03 11.78 -3.49
N PHE A 218 11.68 12.92 -4.10
CA PHE A 218 11.11 12.94 -5.45
C PHE A 218 11.98 12.26 -6.52
N PRO A 219 13.27 12.64 -6.70
CA PRO A 219 14.11 11.99 -7.71
C PRO A 219 14.39 10.52 -7.40
N PHE A 220 14.47 10.13 -6.13
CA PHE A 220 14.57 8.73 -5.75
C PHE A 220 13.30 7.95 -6.14
N ALA A 221 12.12 8.46 -5.80
CA ALA A 221 10.84 7.84 -6.11
C ALA A 221 10.68 7.54 -7.61
N VAL A 222 10.99 8.53 -8.45
CA VAL A 222 10.92 8.38 -9.90
C VAL A 222 11.89 7.29 -10.39
N ARG A 223 13.15 7.32 -9.93
CA ARG A 223 14.14 6.29 -10.34
C ARG A 223 13.78 4.90 -9.83
N ALA A 224 13.30 4.80 -8.58
CA ALA A 224 12.95 3.50 -7.99
C ALA A 224 11.77 2.86 -8.73
N MET A 225 10.70 3.61 -8.99
CA MET A 225 9.53 3.09 -9.71
C MET A 225 9.87 2.70 -11.14
N GLU A 226 10.54 3.58 -11.90
CA GLU A 226 10.98 3.27 -13.26
C GLU A 226 11.90 2.04 -13.28
N GLY A 227 12.91 2.02 -12.41
CA GLY A 227 13.88 0.93 -12.31
C GLY A 227 13.22 -0.41 -11.96
N LEU A 228 12.26 -0.43 -11.04
CA LEU A 228 11.48 -1.62 -10.69
C LEU A 228 10.67 -2.14 -11.88
N ILE A 229 9.92 -1.25 -12.55
CA ILE A 229 9.11 -1.65 -13.70
C ILE A 229 10.01 -2.26 -14.78
N ARG A 230 11.07 -1.56 -15.20
CA ARG A 230 12.02 -2.04 -16.22
C ARG A 230 12.67 -3.37 -15.84
N LYS A 231 13.07 -3.50 -14.58
CA LYS A 231 13.69 -4.71 -14.06
C LYS A 231 12.74 -5.90 -14.12
N MET A 232 11.51 -5.76 -13.61
CA MET A 232 10.52 -6.84 -13.63
C MET A 232 10.15 -7.25 -15.07
N LEU A 233 9.99 -6.29 -15.97
CA LEU A 233 9.73 -6.57 -17.38
C LEU A 233 10.89 -7.36 -18.02
N ALA A 234 12.14 -6.95 -17.77
CA ALA A 234 13.33 -7.62 -18.31
C ALA A 234 13.49 -9.04 -17.74
N GLU A 235 13.33 -9.21 -16.42
CA GLU A 235 13.52 -10.51 -15.75
C GLU A 235 12.42 -11.52 -16.10
N THR A 236 11.23 -11.05 -16.50
CA THR A 236 10.11 -11.92 -16.92
C THR A 236 10.00 -12.06 -18.44
N GLY A 237 10.80 -11.33 -19.21
CA GLY A 237 10.67 -11.28 -20.68
C GLY A 237 9.36 -10.67 -21.15
N THR A 238 8.69 -9.88 -20.31
CA THR A 238 7.39 -9.26 -20.57
C THR A 238 7.58 -7.88 -21.19
N ARG A 239 6.77 -7.50 -22.18
CA ARG A 239 6.72 -6.14 -22.69
C ARG A 239 5.69 -5.32 -21.90
N LEU A 240 5.89 -4.01 -21.79
CA LEU A 240 4.96 -3.15 -21.06
C LEU A 240 3.54 -3.14 -21.67
N GLU A 241 3.45 -3.31 -23.00
CA GLU A 241 2.16 -3.40 -23.72
C GLU A 241 1.35 -4.63 -23.29
N ASP A 242 2.01 -5.70 -22.86
CA ASP A 242 1.38 -6.95 -22.42
C ASP A 242 0.89 -6.87 -20.95
N VAL A 243 1.28 -5.81 -20.21
CA VAL A 243 0.78 -5.54 -18.85
C VAL A 243 -0.56 -4.80 -18.97
N ALA A 244 -1.64 -5.42 -18.54
CA ALA A 244 -2.97 -4.81 -18.58
C ALA A 244 -3.10 -3.64 -17.61
N HIS A 245 -2.59 -3.80 -16.38
CA HIS A 245 -2.74 -2.82 -15.32
C HIS A 245 -1.43 -2.59 -14.57
N VAL A 246 -1.01 -1.33 -14.45
CA VAL A 246 0.07 -0.91 -13.57
C VAL A 246 -0.52 -0.15 -12.39
N ILE A 247 -0.31 -0.65 -11.17
CA ILE A 247 -0.84 -0.10 -9.92
C ILE A 247 0.33 0.41 -9.07
N PRO A 248 0.67 1.71 -9.16
CA PRO A 248 1.75 2.29 -8.39
C PRO A 248 1.29 2.74 -7.00
N HIS A 249 2.23 2.87 -6.07
CA HIS A 249 2.03 3.65 -4.86
C HIS A 249 1.60 5.08 -5.19
N GLN A 250 0.52 5.54 -4.57
CA GLN A 250 -0.11 6.83 -4.78
C GLN A 250 0.52 7.91 -3.87
N ALA A 251 1.79 8.24 -4.11
CA ALA A 251 2.51 9.22 -3.28
C ALA A 251 2.22 10.67 -3.67
N ASN A 252 2.26 10.92 -4.97
CA ASN A 252 2.07 12.25 -5.58
C ASN A 252 1.90 12.06 -7.09
N LEU A 253 0.91 12.71 -7.69
CA LEU A 253 0.62 12.60 -9.13
C LEU A 253 1.83 12.97 -10.00
N ARG A 254 2.58 14.02 -9.60
CA ARG A 254 3.78 14.45 -10.34
C ARG A 254 4.88 13.39 -10.42
N ILE A 255 4.96 12.48 -9.43
CA ILE A 255 5.89 11.35 -9.50
C ILE A 255 5.44 10.40 -10.61
N LEU A 256 4.14 10.09 -10.67
CA LEU A 256 3.58 9.20 -11.68
C LEU A 256 3.73 9.76 -13.10
N GLU A 257 3.46 11.06 -13.28
CA GLU A 257 3.70 11.78 -14.54
C GLU A 257 5.17 11.74 -14.96
N ALA A 258 6.09 11.94 -14.01
CA ALA A 258 7.52 11.88 -14.29
C ALA A 258 7.98 10.46 -14.67
N VAL A 259 7.44 9.41 -14.04
CA VAL A 259 7.71 8.01 -14.40
C VAL A 259 7.15 7.70 -15.77
N ALA A 260 5.89 8.08 -16.05
CA ALA A 260 5.24 7.90 -17.35
C ALA A 260 6.07 8.53 -18.48
N LYS A 261 6.50 9.78 -18.29
CA LYS A 261 7.36 10.51 -19.23
C LYS A 261 8.70 9.77 -19.49
N ARG A 262 9.34 9.25 -18.44
CA ARG A 262 10.62 8.53 -18.57
C ARG A 262 10.47 7.16 -19.22
N MET A 263 9.29 6.58 -19.13
CA MET A 263 8.94 5.30 -19.77
C MET A 263 8.37 5.47 -21.16
N ASP A 264 8.15 6.71 -21.60
CA ASP A 264 7.55 7.06 -22.90
C ASP A 264 6.14 6.47 -23.07
N VAL A 265 5.33 6.59 -22.02
CA VAL A 265 3.93 6.16 -22.00
C VAL A 265 3.00 7.27 -21.47
N PRO A 266 1.71 7.26 -21.84
CA PRO A 266 0.74 8.16 -21.23
C PRO A 266 0.54 7.82 -19.74
N VAL A 267 0.26 8.82 -18.92
CA VAL A 267 0.10 8.62 -17.46
C VAL A 267 -1.10 7.74 -17.12
N GLU A 268 -2.08 7.65 -17.99
CA GLU A 268 -3.28 6.80 -17.90
C GLU A 268 -2.96 5.29 -17.95
N ARG A 269 -1.71 4.92 -18.29
CA ARG A 269 -1.23 3.53 -18.15
C ARG A 269 -1.13 3.11 -16.68
N PHE A 270 -1.05 4.07 -15.78
CA PHE A 270 -1.09 3.83 -14.33
C PHE A 270 -2.51 3.99 -13.80
N PHE A 271 -2.93 3.07 -12.94
CA PHE A 271 -4.16 3.29 -12.18
C PHE A 271 -3.93 4.41 -11.16
N ILE A 272 -4.75 5.43 -11.18
CA ILE A 272 -4.60 6.63 -10.37
C ILE A 272 -5.90 6.90 -9.60
N ASN A 273 -5.82 6.89 -8.26
CA ASN A 273 -6.92 7.24 -7.35
C ASN A 273 -6.52 8.31 -6.31
N ILE A 274 -5.30 8.84 -6.41
CA ILE A 274 -4.73 9.78 -5.43
C ILE A 274 -5.61 11.00 -5.19
N GLY A 275 -6.35 11.45 -6.20
CA GLY A 275 -7.23 12.63 -6.08
C GLY A 275 -8.29 12.48 -5.02
N SER A 276 -8.83 11.29 -4.82
CA SER A 276 -9.90 10.98 -3.87
C SER A 276 -9.43 10.35 -2.57
N VAL A 277 -8.29 9.63 -2.60
CA VAL A 277 -7.81 8.81 -1.47
C VAL A 277 -6.60 9.43 -0.77
N ALA A 278 -5.85 10.31 -1.48
CA ALA A 278 -4.56 10.84 -1.08
C ALA A 278 -3.48 9.75 -0.90
N ASN A 279 -2.37 10.06 -0.22
CA ASN A 279 -1.31 9.12 0.09
C ASN A 279 -1.64 8.38 1.39
N THR A 280 -2.11 7.16 1.30
CA THR A 280 -2.38 6.26 2.44
C THR A 280 -1.19 5.35 2.75
N SER A 281 0.04 5.78 2.48
CA SER A 281 1.27 5.03 2.78
C SER A 281 1.23 3.59 2.24
N SER A 282 1.46 2.57 3.07
CA SER A 282 1.44 1.15 2.68
C SER A 282 0.08 0.69 2.14
N ALA A 283 -1.01 1.30 2.59
CA ALA A 283 -2.37 0.92 2.16
C ALA A 283 -2.74 1.40 0.75
N SER A 284 -1.96 2.29 0.13
CA SER A 284 -2.32 2.89 -1.16
C SER A 284 -2.41 1.87 -2.30
N VAL A 285 -1.48 0.94 -2.40
CA VAL A 285 -1.49 -0.09 -3.45
C VAL A 285 -2.65 -1.07 -3.29
N PRO A 286 -2.92 -1.66 -2.11
CA PRO A 286 -4.04 -2.59 -1.97
C PRO A 286 -5.40 -1.91 -2.06
N ILE A 287 -5.57 -0.65 -1.64
CA ILE A 287 -6.81 0.12 -1.88
C ILE A 287 -7.02 0.31 -3.38
N ALA A 288 -5.97 0.70 -4.12
CA ALA A 288 -6.04 0.86 -5.57
C ALA A 288 -6.35 -0.47 -6.28
N LEU A 289 -5.75 -1.57 -5.84
CA LEU A 289 -6.00 -2.91 -6.37
C LEU A 289 -7.46 -3.33 -6.15
N ASP A 290 -8.01 -3.14 -4.95
CA ASP A 290 -9.39 -3.49 -4.64
C ASP A 290 -10.37 -2.61 -5.44
N GLN A 291 -10.15 -1.30 -5.52
CA GLN A 291 -10.99 -0.40 -6.31
C GLN A 291 -10.98 -0.77 -7.80
N LEU A 292 -9.81 -1.10 -8.36
CA LEU A 292 -9.70 -1.53 -9.74
C LEU A 292 -10.40 -2.88 -9.98
N SER A 293 -10.26 -3.83 -9.05
CA SER A 293 -10.95 -5.12 -9.10
C SER A 293 -12.47 -4.94 -9.12
N ARG A 294 -12.99 -4.13 -8.18
CA ARG A 294 -14.44 -3.87 -8.06
C ARG A 294 -15.03 -3.02 -9.20
N SER A 295 -14.20 -2.26 -9.90
CA SER A 295 -14.67 -1.49 -11.08
C SER A 295 -15.09 -2.37 -12.25
N GLY A 296 -14.73 -3.65 -12.25
CA GLY A 296 -14.96 -4.58 -13.35
C GLY A 296 -14.00 -4.41 -14.53
N ALA A 297 -13.03 -3.50 -14.42
CA ALA A 297 -12.04 -3.28 -15.49
C ALA A 297 -11.01 -4.42 -15.59
N MET A 298 -10.75 -5.13 -14.48
CA MET A 298 -9.85 -6.29 -14.47
C MET A 298 -10.55 -7.54 -15.01
N LYS A 299 -9.91 -8.19 -15.95
CA LYS A 299 -10.38 -9.44 -16.58
C LYS A 299 -9.56 -10.63 -16.08
N ASP A 300 -10.16 -11.83 -16.14
CA ASP A 300 -9.42 -13.05 -15.85
C ASP A 300 -8.24 -13.22 -16.81
N GLY A 301 -7.07 -13.50 -16.27
CA GLY A 301 -5.83 -13.62 -17.02
C GLY A 301 -5.05 -12.32 -17.20
N ASP A 302 -5.61 -11.15 -16.86
CA ASP A 302 -4.91 -9.86 -16.99
C ASP A 302 -3.59 -9.88 -16.21
N LEU A 303 -2.54 -9.38 -16.86
CA LEU A 303 -1.25 -9.22 -16.22
C LEU A 303 -1.22 -7.89 -15.47
N VAL A 304 -0.99 -7.96 -14.16
CA VAL A 304 -0.96 -6.83 -13.25
C VAL A 304 0.44 -6.64 -12.70
N LEU A 305 0.86 -5.39 -12.60
CA LEU A 305 2.15 -4.99 -12.05
C LEU A 305 1.93 -3.95 -10.95
N THR A 306 2.35 -4.26 -9.72
CA THR A 306 2.34 -3.32 -8.60
C THR A 306 3.75 -2.83 -8.32
N VAL A 307 3.91 -1.53 -8.01
CA VAL A 307 5.20 -0.94 -7.64
C VAL A 307 5.02 0.08 -6.52
N ALA A 308 5.93 0.04 -5.57
CA ALA A 308 5.94 0.98 -4.45
C ALA A 308 7.36 1.35 -4.03
N PHE A 309 7.49 2.51 -3.42
CA PHE A 309 8.69 2.97 -2.73
C PHE A 309 8.27 3.61 -1.40
N GLY A 310 9.18 3.72 -0.45
CA GLY A 310 8.89 4.28 0.86
C GLY A 310 10.15 4.70 1.63
N ALA A 311 9.91 5.08 2.89
CA ALA A 311 10.99 5.35 3.82
C ALA A 311 11.90 4.13 3.96
N GLY A 312 13.14 4.40 4.30
CA GLY A 312 14.15 3.36 4.43
C GLY A 312 15.48 3.73 3.74
N LEU A 313 15.58 4.13 2.50
CA LEU A 313 14.53 4.07 1.46
C LEU A 313 14.30 2.61 1.04
N SER A 314 13.09 2.17 0.98
CA SER A 314 12.71 0.83 0.54
C SER A 314 11.87 0.89 -0.73
N PHE A 315 11.89 -0.17 -1.53
CA PHE A 315 11.06 -0.27 -2.72
C PHE A 315 10.76 -1.73 -3.05
N GLY A 316 9.61 -1.97 -3.66
CA GLY A 316 9.18 -3.31 -4.05
C GLY A 316 8.13 -3.29 -5.15
N GLY A 317 8.03 -4.40 -5.86
CA GLY A 317 7.02 -4.62 -6.88
C GLY A 317 6.69 -6.09 -7.06
N ASN A 318 5.52 -6.35 -7.55
CA ASN A 318 5.02 -7.69 -7.80
C ASN A 318 4.38 -7.74 -9.18
N MET A 319 4.57 -8.84 -9.89
CA MET A 319 3.89 -9.12 -11.15
C MET A 319 3.07 -10.40 -10.99
N PHE A 320 1.79 -10.33 -11.36
CA PHE A 320 0.88 -11.47 -11.22
C PHE A 320 -0.20 -11.44 -12.30
N ARG A 321 -0.77 -12.63 -12.59
CA ARG A 321 -2.00 -12.74 -13.36
C ARG A 321 -3.18 -12.65 -12.43
N TRP A 322 -4.09 -11.74 -12.76
CA TRP A 322 -5.38 -11.67 -12.08
C TRP A 322 -6.19 -12.91 -12.40
N ARG A 323 -6.81 -13.51 -11.39
CA ARG A 323 -7.66 -14.68 -11.56
C ARG A 323 -8.96 -14.46 -10.81
N LYS A 324 -10.06 -14.39 -11.56
CA LYS A 324 -11.40 -14.34 -10.95
C LYS A 324 -11.69 -15.62 -10.18
N ARG A 325 -12.58 -15.51 -9.23
CA ARG A 325 -13.07 -16.66 -8.49
C ARG A 325 -13.85 -17.59 -9.44
N ALA A 326 -13.67 -18.91 -9.32
CA ALA A 326 -14.45 -19.88 -10.06
C ALA A 326 -15.94 -19.73 -9.65
N GLY A 327 -16.79 -19.29 -10.59
CA GLY A 327 -18.23 -19.07 -10.37
C GLY A 327 -18.72 -17.63 -10.44
N GLU A 328 -17.86 -16.62 -10.52
CA GLU A 328 -18.27 -15.26 -10.89
C GLU A 328 -18.65 -15.23 -12.40
N LYS A 329 -19.94 -15.02 -12.67
CA LYS A 329 -20.42 -14.76 -14.03
C LYS A 329 -19.94 -13.37 -14.47
N THR A 330 -19.35 -13.29 -15.68
CA THR A 330 -19.05 -12.04 -16.40
C THR A 330 -20.28 -11.17 -16.57
#